data_5d5425a8bd15491224aa0e2584c18eb1
#
_entry.id   5d5425a8bd15491224aa0e2584c18eb1
#
_cell.length_a   1.000
_cell.length_b   1.000
_cell.length_c   1.000
_cell.angle_alpha   90.00
_cell.angle_beta   90.00
_cell.angle_gamma   90.00
#
_symmetry.space_group_name_H-M   'P 1'
#
loop_
_entity.id
_entity.type
_entity.pdbx_description
1 polymer ?
#
loop_
_entity_poly.entity_id
_entity_poly.type
_entity_poly.pdbx_seq_one_letter_code
_entity_poly.pdbx_strand_id
1 'polypeptide(L)'
;MDEKYKIPVSREILADMETPLSVYRKLANSPYTYLFESVEGGDKWARYSLIGLRAKKVFKIINKNIEVFENNKLVESLSVDDPLDFIDKLQQSYNLIEDPNLPKFNGGLVGYFAYDCIRYIEDRLAHSSPPDTIGTPDALFMLSEEVAVFDNLKNKLHLIILIDAENQKSEANKRLDELEDKLKQPLPFEDFSAPKETISESD
;
A
#
# COMPACT_ATOMS: atom_id res chain seq x y z
N MET A 1 11.56 -22.37 -8.36
CA MET A 1 11.16 -20.98 -8.72
C MET A 1 12.36 -20.12 -8.43
N ASP A 2 12.84 -19.38 -9.43
CA ASP A 2 13.95 -18.46 -9.20
C ASP A 2 13.46 -17.41 -8.20
N GLU A 3 14.18 -17.25 -7.10
CA GLU A 3 13.92 -16.21 -6.12
C GLU A 3 14.09 -14.86 -6.80
N LYS A 4 12.99 -14.15 -6.99
CA LYS A 4 13.01 -12.79 -7.55
C LYS A 4 13.24 -11.81 -6.41
N TYR A 5 14.35 -11.12 -6.46
CA TYR A 5 14.66 -10.05 -5.52
C TYR A 5 14.23 -8.71 -6.12
N LYS A 6 13.60 -7.89 -5.30
CA LYS A 6 13.33 -6.49 -5.61
C LYS A 6 14.51 -5.63 -5.15
N ILE A 7 14.95 -4.73 -6.01
CA ILE A 7 16.05 -3.82 -5.77
C ILE A 7 15.48 -2.43 -5.49
N PRO A 8 15.73 -1.82 -4.32
CA PRO A 8 15.28 -0.47 -4.06
C PRO A 8 16.14 0.55 -4.81
N VAL A 9 15.48 1.46 -5.52
CA VAL A 9 16.08 2.68 -6.07
C VAL A 9 15.46 3.85 -5.33
N SER A 10 16.27 4.67 -4.69
CA SER A 10 15.77 5.66 -3.76
C SER A 10 16.35 7.05 -3.97
N ARG A 11 15.61 8.06 -3.48
CA ARG A 11 16.05 9.44 -3.38
C ARG A 11 15.61 10.02 -2.05
N GLU A 12 16.55 10.60 -1.30
CA GLU A 12 16.27 11.35 -0.08
C GLU A 12 16.16 12.83 -0.43
N ILE A 13 15.11 13.48 0.03
CA ILE A 13 14.88 14.92 -0.14
C ILE A 13 14.54 15.56 1.19
N LEU A 14 14.85 16.85 1.36
CA LEU A 14 14.38 17.64 2.49
C LEU A 14 12.90 17.92 2.36
N ALA A 15 12.16 17.78 3.44
CA ALA A 15 10.72 17.91 3.45
C ALA A 15 10.22 18.96 4.47
N ASP A 16 11.02 20.00 4.72
CA ASP A 16 10.72 21.04 5.71
C ASP A 16 9.41 21.80 5.44
N MET A 17 8.98 21.82 4.18
CA MET A 17 7.74 22.51 3.75
C MET A 17 6.59 21.52 3.49
N GLU A 18 6.80 20.23 3.75
CA GLU A 18 5.80 19.19 3.52
C GLU A 18 5.36 18.53 4.82
N THR A 19 4.15 17.98 4.79
CA THR A 19 3.63 17.08 5.82
C THR A 19 3.31 15.73 5.18
N PRO A 20 3.20 14.65 5.94
CA PRO A 20 2.78 13.36 5.39
C PRO A 20 1.49 13.45 4.59
N LEU A 21 0.51 14.22 5.08
CA LEU A 21 -0.76 14.44 4.38
C LEU A 21 -0.58 15.23 3.08
N SER A 22 0.27 16.26 3.05
CA SER A 22 0.52 17.03 1.82
C SER A 22 1.20 16.17 0.77
N VAL A 23 2.18 15.34 1.17
CA VAL A 23 2.84 14.37 0.29
C VAL A 23 1.84 13.36 -0.25
N TYR A 24 0.97 12.79 0.61
CA TYR A 24 -0.09 11.88 0.18
C TYR A 24 -0.99 12.51 -0.88
N ARG A 25 -1.46 13.73 -0.65
CA ARG A 25 -2.33 14.43 -1.59
C ARG A 25 -1.66 14.75 -2.93
N LYS A 26 -0.36 15.04 -2.93
CA LYS A 26 0.41 15.32 -4.15
C LYS A 26 0.76 14.07 -4.94
N LEU A 27 1.08 12.95 -4.26
CA LEU A 27 1.65 11.78 -4.91
C LEU A 27 0.69 10.57 -4.99
N ALA A 28 -0.22 10.42 -4.02
CA ALA A 28 -0.93 9.18 -3.76
C ALA A 28 -2.46 9.30 -3.77
N ASN A 29 -3.04 10.47 -4.04
CA ASN A 29 -4.49 10.71 -4.02
C ASN A 29 -5.23 9.96 -5.15
N SER A 30 -5.31 8.64 -5.03
CA SER A 30 -5.97 7.74 -6.00
C SER A 30 -6.34 6.41 -5.33
N PRO A 31 -7.18 5.56 -5.94
CA PRO A 31 -7.48 4.22 -5.44
C PRO A 31 -6.22 3.36 -5.29
N TYR A 32 -6.25 2.46 -4.30
CA TYR A 32 -5.17 1.53 -3.97
C TYR A 32 -3.87 2.24 -3.56
N THR A 33 -4.03 3.21 -2.68
CA THR A 33 -2.97 3.93 -1.98
C THR A 33 -3.22 3.84 -0.47
N TYR A 34 -2.24 4.24 0.34
CA TYR A 34 -2.40 4.29 1.79
C TYR A 34 -1.55 5.40 2.41
N LEU A 35 -1.98 5.86 3.56
CA LEU A 35 -1.22 6.71 4.46
C LEU A 35 -1.29 6.09 5.87
N PHE A 36 -0.15 5.68 6.40
CA PHE A 36 -0.03 5.23 7.78
C PHE A 36 0.78 6.26 8.56
N GLU A 37 0.13 6.88 9.51
CA GLU A 37 0.76 7.83 10.44
C GLU A 37 0.69 7.27 11.86
N SER A 38 1.80 7.30 12.56
CA SER A 38 1.81 6.98 13.98
C SER A 38 1.59 8.27 14.77
N VAL A 39 0.52 8.31 15.54
CA VAL A 39 0.10 9.51 16.31
C VAL A 39 0.60 9.48 17.75
N GLU A 40 0.90 8.30 18.30
CA GLU A 40 1.32 8.11 19.69
C GLU A 40 2.61 7.29 19.80
N GLY A 41 3.49 7.63 20.75
CA GLY A 41 4.60 6.74 21.12
C GLY A 41 5.98 7.37 21.25
N GLY A 42 6.13 8.69 21.19
CA GLY A 42 7.42 9.38 21.35
C GLY A 42 8.42 9.08 20.22
N ASP A 43 9.67 9.51 20.37
CA ASP A 43 10.72 9.51 19.34
C ASP A 43 11.04 8.15 18.70
N LYS A 44 10.63 7.04 19.32
CA LYS A 44 10.94 5.69 18.83
C LYS A 44 9.84 5.09 17.94
N TRP A 45 8.56 5.40 18.18
CA TRP A 45 7.42 4.73 17.55
C TRP A 45 6.72 5.58 16.50
N ALA A 46 6.71 6.91 16.67
CA ALA A 46 6.07 7.87 15.76
C ALA A 46 7.04 8.47 14.72
N ARG A 47 8.18 7.83 14.49
CA ARG A 47 9.22 8.41 13.65
C ARG A 47 8.86 8.47 12.17
N TYR A 48 8.20 7.43 11.65
CA TYR A 48 7.95 7.32 10.23
C TYR A 48 6.46 7.37 9.90
N SER A 49 6.12 8.15 8.87
CA SER A 49 4.83 8.03 8.18
C SER A 49 5.05 7.35 6.84
N LEU A 50 4.21 6.36 6.53
CA LEU A 50 4.35 5.51 5.35
C LEU A 50 3.25 5.86 4.35
N ILE A 51 3.64 6.22 3.14
CA ILE A 51 2.75 6.61 2.06
C ILE A 51 2.97 5.66 0.89
N GLY A 52 1.98 4.79 0.64
CA GLY A 52 2.02 3.95 -0.55
C GLY A 52 1.42 4.69 -1.74
N LEU A 53 2.17 4.80 -2.81
CA LEU A 53 1.67 5.31 -4.07
C LEU A 53 0.76 4.25 -4.71
N ARG A 54 0.08 4.61 -5.78
CA ARG A 54 -0.88 3.73 -6.43
C ARG A 54 -0.26 2.38 -6.78
N ALA A 55 -0.78 1.34 -6.15
CA ALA A 55 -0.37 -0.02 -6.41
C ALA A 55 -0.84 -0.46 -7.81
N LYS A 56 0.09 -1.00 -8.60
CA LYS A 56 -0.22 -1.57 -9.91
C LYS A 56 -0.88 -2.94 -9.79
N LYS A 57 -0.51 -3.71 -8.76
CA LYS A 57 -1.00 -5.07 -8.53
C LYS A 57 -1.75 -5.17 -7.21
N VAL A 58 -2.97 -5.72 -7.28
CA VAL A 58 -3.88 -5.88 -6.14
C VAL A 58 -4.45 -7.28 -6.15
N PHE A 59 -4.50 -7.90 -4.97
CA PHE A 59 -5.07 -9.22 -4.74
C PHE A 59 -6.31 -9.07 -3.88
N LYS A 60 -7.44 -9.57 -4.34
CA LYS A 60 -8.69 -9.65 -3.57
C LYS A 60 -9.03 -11.09 -3.31
N ILE A 61 -9.36 -11.38 -2.07
CA ILE A 61 -9.68 -12.73 -1.61
C ILE A 61 -11.09 -12.71 -1.07
N ILE A 62 -11.95 -13.54 -1.64
CA ILE A 62 -13.35 -13.72 -1.25
C ILE A 62 -13.60 -15.21 -1.15
N ASN A 63 -13.82 -15.72 0.03
CA ASN A 63 -13.87 -17.15 0.30
C ASN A 63 -12.58 -17.84 -0.22
N LYS A 64 -12.73 -18.83 -1.09
CA LYS A 64 -11.61 -19.55 -1.71
C LYS A 64 -11.18 -18.98 -3.07
N ASN A 65 -11.75 -17.86 -3.49
CA ASN A 65 -11.45 -17.25 -4.77
C ASN A 65 -10.48 -16.07 -4.58
N ILE A 66 -9.48 -16.05 -5.44
CA ILE A 66 -8.47 -14.99 -5.48
C ILE A 66 -8.54 -14.32 -6.83
N GLU A 67 -8.78 -13.03 -6.83
CA GLU A 67 -8.75 -12.18 -8.00
C GLU A 67 -7.51 -11.32 -8.00
N VAL A 68 -6.76 -11.36 -9.09
CA VAL A 68 -5.56 -10.55 -9.29
C VAL A 68 -5.86 -9.45 -10.29
N PHE A 69 -5.66 -8.23 -9.86
CA PHE A 69 -5.81 -7.06 -10.71
C PHE A 69 -4.44 -6.46 -11.03
N GLU A 70 -4.23 -6.10 -12.29
CA GLU A 70 -3.10 -5.27 -12.72
C GLU A 70 -3.62 -4.02 -13.41
N ASN A 71 -3.19 -2.84 -12.94
CA ASN A 71 -3.66 -1.54 -13.44
C ASN A 71 -5.21 -1.44 -13.48
N ASN A 72 -5.87 -1.92 -12.43
CA ASN A 72 -7.34 -1.99 -12.28
C ASN A 72 -8.05 -2.94 -13.26
N LYS A 73 -7.34 -3.80 -13.97
CA LYS A 73 -7.94 -4.83 -14.82
C LYS A 73 -7.76 -6.19 -14.17
N LEU A 74 -8.82 -6.98 -14.13
CA LEU A 74 -8.74 -8.37 -13.71
C LEU A 74 -7.88 -9.13 -14.72
N VAL A 75 -6.76 -9.71 -14.25
CA VAL A 75 -5.83 -10.46 -15.11
C VAL A 75 -5.83 -11.95 -14.78
N GLU A 76 -6.22 -12.31 -13.56
CA GLU A 76 -6.26 -13.70 -13.13
C GLU A 76 -7.37 -13.90 -12.09
N SER A 77 -8.05 -15.04 -12.16
CA SER A 77 -8.98 -15.49 -11.13
C SER A 77 -8.72 -16.98 -10.91
N LEU A 78 -8.44 -17.35 -9.67
CA LEU A 78 -8.13 -18.73 -9.30
C LEU A 78 -8.89 -19.12 -8.03
N SER A 79 -9.23 -20.40 -7.91
CA SER A 79 -9.77 -20.97 -6.69
C SER A 79 -8.69 -21.78 -5.99
N VAL A 80 -8.53 -21.58 -4.69
CA VAL A 80 -7.52 -22.25 -3.87
C VAL A 80 -8.19 -23.00 -2.72
N ASP A 81 -7.54 -24.04 -2.23
CA ASP A 81 -8.05 -24.78 -1.07
C ASP A 81 -7.86 -23.99 0.22
N ASP A 82 -6.71 -23.33 0.35
CA ASP A 82 -6.35 -22.51 1.50
C ASP A 82 -5.86 -21.12 1.05
N PRO A 83 -6.67 -20.07 1.27
CA PRO A 83 -6.30 -18.69 0.97
C PRO A 83 -5.13 -18.17 1.82
N LEU A 84 -4.94 -18.66 3.04
CA LEU A 84 -3.85 -18.20 3.90
C LEU A 84 -2.50 -18.76 3.42
N ASP A 85 -2.47 -20.02 2.97
CA ASP A 85 -1.28 -20.62 2.34
C ASP A 85 -0.90 -19.87 1.05
N PHE A 86 -1.90 -19.43 0.28
CA PHE A 86 -1.65 -18.58 -0.89
C PHE A 86 -0.96 -17.26 -0.51
N ILE A 87 -1.46 -16.59 0.55
CA ILE A 87 -0.89 -15.31 1.03
C ILE A 87 0.53 -15.51 1.54
N ASP A 88 0.78 -16.58 2.28
CA ASP A 88 2.12 -16.92 2.78
C ASP A 88 3.10 -17.14 1.62
N LYS A 89 2.74 -17.93 0.63
CA LYS A 89 3.52 -18.11 -0.60
C LYS A 89 3.75 -16.83 -1.37
N LEU A 90 2.73 -15.97 -1.44
CA LEU A 90 2.84 -14.65 -2.05
C LEU A 90 3.85 -13.79 -1.32
N GLN A 91 3.80 -13.72 0.00
CA GLN A 91 4.75 -12.99 0.82
C GLN A 91 6.18 -13.50 0.63
N GLN A 92 6.38 -14.83 0.64
CA GLN A 92 7.68 -15.45 0.44
C GLN A 92 8.25 -15.24 -0.97
N SER A 93 7.39 -14.95 -1.96
CA SER A 93 7.84 -14.67 -3.33
C SER A 93 8.41 -13.26 -3.52
N TYR A 94 8.19 -12.36 -2.56
CA TYR A 94 8.68 -10.98 -2.60
C TYR A 94 9.84 -10.78 -1.64
N ASN A 95 11.04 -11.03 -2.14
CA ASN A 95 12.27 -10.77 -1.41
C ASN A 95 12.80 -9.38 -1.76
N LEU A 96 13.14 -8.59 -0.75
CA LEU A 96 13.75 -7.27 -0.91
C LEU A 96 15.24 -7.36 -0.65
N ILE A 97 16.05 -6.70 -1.46
CA ILE A 97 17.45 -6.46 -1.13
C ILE A 97 17.50 -5.40 -0.04
N GLU A 98 18.05 -5.75 1.11
CA GLU A 98 18.19 -4.83 2.24
C GLU A 98 19.20 -3.73 1.92
N ASP A 99 18.80 -2.47 2.15
CA ASP A 99 19.68 -1.31 2.17
C ASP A 99 19.64 -0.69 3.58
N PRO A 100 20.77 -0.72 4.34
CA PRO A 100 20.81 -0.19 5.71
C PRO A 100 20.59 1.32 5.79
N ASN A 101 20.66 2.05 4.67
CA ASN A 101 20.42 3.48 4.61
C ASN A 101 18.95 3.82 4.46
N LEU A 102 18.11 2.85 4.13
CA LEU A 102 16.67 3.03 3.95
C LEU A 102 15.89 2.75 5.23
N PRO A 103 14.69 3.33 5.37
CA PRO A 103 13.74 2.91 6.39
C PRO A 103 13.46 1.41 6.31
N LYS A 104 13.17 0.77 7.45
CA LYS A 104 12.90 -0.68 7.51
C LYS A 104 11.77 -1.11 6.58
N PHE A 105 10.74 -0.29 6.47
CA PHE A 105 9.69 -0.50 5.49
C PHE A 105 10.01 0.33 4.24
N ASN A 106 10.27 -0.33 3.15
CA ASN A 106 10.59 0.28 1.85
C ASN A 106 9.80 -0.35 0.69
N GLY A 107 8.70 -1.03 0.99
CA GLY A 107 7.78 -1.65 0.05
C GLY A 107 7.37 -3.06 0.48
N GLY A 108 6.57 -3.74 -0.34
CA GLY A 108 6.07 -5.08 -0.07
C GLY A 108 4.55 -5.16 -0.11
N LEU A 109 3.96 -6.16 0.55
CA LEU A 109 2.53 -6.35 0.63
C LEU A 109 1.92 -5.49 1.74
N VAL A 110 0.91 -4.71 1.38
CA VAL A 110 0.14 -3.87 2.30
C VAL A 110 -1.34 -4.10 2.07
N GLY A 111 -2.09 -4.29 3.14
CA GLY A 111 -3.52 -4.58 3.00
C GLY A 111 -4.18 -4.88 4.33
N TYR A 112 -5.27 -5.63 4.29
CA TYR A 112 -6.01 -6.01 5.47
C TYR A 112 -6.51 -7.45 5.39
N PHE A 113 -6.73 -8.03 6.57
CA PHE A 113 -7.60 -9.17 6.78
C PHE A 113 -8.88 -8.68 7.45
N ALA A 114 -10.04 -8.99 6.88
CA ALA A 114 -11.32 -8.77 7.54
C ALA A 114 -11.46 -9.74 8.72
N TYR A 115 -12.36 -9.41 9.65
CA TYR A 115 -12.64 -10.29 10.80
C TYR A 115 -13.06 -11.70 10.36
N ASP A 116 -13.75 -11.80 9.25
CA ASP A 116 -14.26 -13.05 8.69
C ASP A 116 -13.20 -14.04 8.22
N CYS A 117 -11.94 -13.62 8.08
CA CYS A 117 -10.81 -14.50 7.81
C CYS A 117 -10.62 -15.59 8.89
N ILE A 118 -11.18 -15.41 10.09
CA ILE A 118 -11.19 -16.43 11.14
C ILE A 118 -11.82 -17.75 10.66
N ARG A 119 -12.72 -17.69 9.68
CA ARG A 119 -13.39 -18.86 9.08
C ARG A 119 -12.47 -19.77 8.28
N TYR A 120 -11.33 -19.25 7.85
CA TYR A 120 -10.30 -20.06 7.19
C TYR A 120 -9.49 -20.90 8.18
N ILE A 121 -9.55 -20.56 9.48
CA ILE A 121 -8.78 -21.19 10.54
C ILE A 121 -9.68 -22.09 11.40
N GLU A 122 -10.92 -21.64 11.69
CA GLU A 122 -11.85 -22.29 12.60
C GLU A 122 -13.02 -22.94 11.86
N ASP A 123 -12.95 -24.24 11.58
CA ASP A 123 -13.96 -24.98 10.82
C ASP A 123 -15.39 -24.83 11.38
N ARG A 124 -15.54 -24.74 12.71
CA ARG A 124 -16.85 -24.56 13.35
C ARG A 124 -17.51 -23.22 13.02
N LEU A 125 -16.73 -22.21 12.57
CA LEU A 125 -17.22 -20.89 12.16
C LEU A 125 -17.47 -20.81 10.66
N ALA A 126 -17.00 -21.76 9.87
CA ALA A 126 -17.07 -21.74 8.41
C ALA A 126 -18.50 -21.59 7.85
N HIS A 127 -19.52 -22.04 8.62
CA HIS A 127 -20.92 -22.03 8.19
C HIS A 127 -21.85 -21.16 9.06
N SER A 128 -21.30 -20.34 9.97
CA SER A 128 -22.08 -19.58 10.96
C SER A 128 -22.28 -18.10 10.60
N SER A 129 -21.84 -17.67 9.43
CA SER A 129 -21.94 -16.26 9.04
C SER A 129 -23.35 -15.84 8.65
N PRO A 130 -23.78 -14.64 9.05
CA PRO A 130 -24.91 -13.98 8.42
C PRO A 130 -24.61 -13.71 6.93
N PRO A 131 -25.65 -13.48 6.10
CA PRO A 131 -25.44 -13.09 4.71
C PRO A 131 -24.58 -11.83 4.62
N ASP A 132 -23.55 -11.85 3.77
CA ASP A 132 -22.77 -10.65 3.48
C ASP A 132 -23.60 -9.67 2.65
N THR A 133 -23.91 -8.51 3.24
CA THR A 133 -24.71 -7.45 2.62
C THR A 133 -23.84 -6.30 2.09
N ILE A 134 -22.54 -6.30 2.40
CA ILE A 134 -21.60 -5.22 2.06
C ILE A 134 -20.75 -5.60 0.84
N GLY A 135 -20.41 -6.89 0.71
CA GLY A 135 -19.63 -7.41 -0.41
C GLY A 135 -18.14 -7.00 -0.36
N THR A 136 -17.58 -6.81 0.84
CA THR A 136 -16.15 -6.52 0.99
C THR A 136 -15.32 -7.79 0.90
N PRO A 137 -14.10 -7.74 0.30
CA PRO A 137 -13.19 -8.87 0.34
C PRO A 137 -12.83 -9.29 1.77
N ASP A 138 -12.70 -10.61 1.98
CA ASP A 138 -12.19 -11.16 3.26
C ASP A 138 -10.74 -10.72 3.50
N ALA A 139 -9.94 -10.59 2.44
CA ALA A 139 -8.65 -9.94 2.50
C ALA A 139 -8.36 -9.20 1.20
N LEU A 140 -7.64 -8.09 1.32
CA LEU A 140 -7.15 -7.33 0.18
C LEU A 140 -5.70 -6.97 0.42
N PHE A 141 -4.84 -7.25 -0.56
CA PHE A 141 -3.44 -6.86 -0.53
C PHE A 141 -3.06 -6.08 -1.77
N MET A 142 -2.27 -5.05 -1.55
CA MET A 142 -1.64 -4.24 -2.58
C MET A 142 -0.15 -4.55 -2.60
N LEU A 143 0.42 -4.72 -3.79
CA LEU A 143 1.86 -4.76 -3.94
C LEU A 143 2.37 -3.32 -4.03
N SER A 144 3.00 -2.87 -2.96
CA SER A 144 3.53 -1.52 -2.81
C SER A 144 4.96 -1.47 -3.32
N GLU A 145 5.13 -1.06 -4.57
CA GLU A 145 6.44 -0.95 -5.25
C GLU A 145 6.93 0.50 -5.35
N GLU A 146 6.06 1.49 -5.15
CA GLU A 146 6.39 2.90 -5.07
C GLU A 146 5.95 3.41 -3.69
N VAL A 147 6.88 3.86 -2.87
CA VAL A 147 6.65 4.28 -1.48
C VAL A 147 7.32 5.62 -1.21
N ALA A 148 6.63 6.48 -0.49
CA ALA A 148 7.22 7.67 0.10
C ALA A 148 7.23 7.50 1.63
N VAL A 149 8.40 7.52 2.25
CA VAL A 149 8.56 7.37 3.70
C VAL A 149 9.03 8.69 4.29
N PHE A 150 8.18 9.28 5.10
CA PHE A 150 8.47 10.54 5.78
C PHE A 150 9.15 10.26 7.12
N ASP A 151 10.39 10.72 7.31
CA ASP A 151 11.10 10.68 8.61
C ASP A 151 10.74 11.97 9.38
N ASN A 152 9.75 11.87 10.27
CA ASN A 152 9.24 12.99 11.07
C ASN A 152 10.30 13.59 12.01
N LEU A 153 11.31 12.81 12.40
CA LEU A 153 12.38 13.27 13.29
C LEU A 153 13.42 14.11 12.54
N LYS A 154 13.70 13.76 11.29
CA LYS A 154 14.74 14.40 10.47
C LYS A 154 14.17 15.36 9.44
N ASN A 155 12.86 15.49 9.30
CA ASN A 155 12.17 16.22 8.25
C ASN A 155 12.67 15.83 6.84
N LYS A 156 12.83 14.52 6.62
CA LYS A 156 13.29 13.95 5.37
C LYS A 156 12.23 13.07 4.75
N LEU A 157 12.18 13.08 3.45
CA LEU A 157 11.31 12.20 2.67
C LEU A 157 12.17 11.27 1.81
N HIS A 158 11.98 9.96 1.97
CA HIS A 158 12.57 8.94 1.14
C HIS A 158 11.56 8.54 0.07
N LEU A 159 11.84 8.83 -1.19
CA LEU A 159 11.10 8.29 -2.33
C LEU A 159 11.78 6.99 -2.74
N ILE A 160 11.05 5.89 -2.81
CA ILE A 160 11.59 4.56 -3.05
C ILE A 160 10.78 3.87 -4.13
N ILE A 161 11.47 3.31 -5.12
CA ILE A 161 10.89 2.52 -6.20
C ILE A 161 11.58 1.15 -6.20
N LEU A 162 10.79 0.09 -6.16
CA LEU A 162 11.27 -1.27 -6.24
C LEU A 162 11.30 -1.73 -7.71
N ILE A 163 12.44 -2.23 -8.15
CA ILE A 163 12.64 -2.76 -9.50
C ILE A 163 13.01 -4.24 -9.47
N ASP A 164 12.75 -4.95 -10.57
CA ASP A 164 13.05 -6.37 -10.71
C ASP A 164 14.48 -6.65 -11.17
N ALA A 165 15.10 -5.68 -11.84
CA ALA A 165 16.43 -5.86 -12.43
C ALA A 165 17.17 -4.52 -12.59
N GLU A 166 18.49 -4.58 -12.53
CA GLU A 166 19.39 -3.42 -12.62
C GLU A 166 19.21 -2.57 -13.90
N ASN A 167 18.81 -3.18 -15.02
CA ASN A 167 18.56 -2.46 -16.26
C ASN A 167 17.35 -1.50 -16.17
N GLN A 168 16.48 -1.64 -15.16
CA GLN A 168 15.35 -0.74 -14.91
C GLN A 168 15.71 0.51 -14.10
N LYS A 169 16.95 0.63 -13.60
CA LYS A 169 17.38 1.79 -12.79
C LYS A 169 17.19 3.13 -13.50
N SER A 170 17.42 3.20 -14.81
CA SER A 170 17.24 4.45 -15.58
C SER A 170 15.77 4.89 -15.60
N GLU A 171 14.84 3.97 -15.74
CA GLU A 171 13.40 4.23 -15.69
C GLU A 171 12.95 4.63 -14.29
N ALA A 172 13.44 3.91 -13.27
CA ALA A 172 13.16 4.24 -11.87
C ALA A 172 13.64 5.66 -11.51
N ASN A 173 14.84 6.07 -11.96
CA ASN A 173 15.33 7.43 -11.74
C ASN A 173 14.47 8.49 -12.43
N LYS A 174 14.02 8.27 -13.66
CA LYS A 174 13.06 9.17 -14.31
C LYS A 174 11.76 9.27 -13.51
N ARG A 175 11.30 8.15 -12.99
CA ARG A 175 10.09 8.14 -12.14
C ARG A 175 10.29 8.91 -10.85
N LEU A 176 11.47 8.81 -10.21
CA LEU A 176 11.83 9.62 -9.04
C LEU A 176 11.84 11.12 -9.38
N ASP A 177 12.36 11.52 -10.56
CA ASP A 177 12.33 12.91 -11.04
C ASP A 177 10.87 13.41 -11.17
N GLU A 178 9.98 12.61 -11.76
CA GLU A 178 8.56 12.94 -11.88
C GLU A 178 7.87 13.14 -10.51
N LEU A 179 8.19 12.27 -9.53
CA LEU A 179 7.64 12.38 -8.18
C LEU A 179 8.14 13.63 -7.47
N GLU A 180 9.43 13.94 -7.61
CA GLU A 180 10.02 15.16 -7.05
C GLU A 180 9.40 16.42 -7.68
N ASP A 181 9.19 16.42 -9.00
CA ASP A 181 8.54 17.54 -9.68
C ASP A 181 7.08 17.73 -9.26
N LYS A 182 6.35 16.65 -8.99
CA LYS A 182 5.01 16.74 -8.40
C LYS A 182 5.01 17.33 -7.00
N LEU A 183 6.01 17.02 -6.18
CA LEU A 183 6.12 17.62 -4.84
C LEU A 183 6.33 19.13 -4.89
N LYS A 184 7.01 19.66 -5.90
CA LYS A 184 7.19 21.09 -6.11
C LYS A 184 5.91 21.84 -6.50
N GLN A 185 4.88 21.10 -6.96
CA GLN A 185 3.60 21.71 -7.33
C GLN A 185 2.79 22.11 -6.08
N PRO A 186 1.95 23.14 -6.18
CA PRO A 186 1.02 23.46 -5.11
C PRO A 186 0.07 22.29 -4.83
N LEU A 187 -0.47 22.24 -3.62
CA LEU A 187 -1.50 21.27 -3.28
C LEU A 187 -2.68 21.37 -4.26
N PRO A 188 -3.23 20.23 -4.72
CA PRO A 188 -4.45 20.23 -5.50
C PRO A 188 -5.56 20.94 -4.70
N PHE A 189 -6.18 21.95 -5.31
CA PHE A 189 -7.33 22.60 -4.71
C PHE A 189 -8.54 21.68 -4.86
N GLU A 190 -9.10 21.24 -3.73
CA GLU A 190 -10.39 20.56 -3.69
C GLU A 190 -11.41 21.55 -3.16
N ASP A 191 -12.47 21.74 -3.94
CA ASP A 191 -13.61 22.53 -3.49
C ASP A 191 -14.40 21.69 -2.48
N PHE A 192 -14.16 21.93 -1.20
CA PHE A 192 -14.96 21.38 -0.10
C PHE A 192 -16.31 22.08 0.00
N SER A 193 -17.08 22.10 -1.07
CA SER A 193 -18.49 22.43 -0.93
C SER A 193 -19.14 21.40 -0.02
N ALA A 194 -19.76 21.87 1.07
CA ALA A 194 -20.49 21.00 2.00
C ALA A 194 -21.45 20.08 1.23
N PRO A 195 -21.56 18.79 1.60
CA PRO A 195 -22.49 17.88 0.95
C PRO A 195 -23.89 18.52 0.95
N LYS A 196 -24.51 18.57 -0.22
CA LYS A 196 -25.85 19.17 -0.38
C LYS A 196 -26.98 18.33 0.24
N GLU A 197 -26.64 17.14 0.74
CA GLU A 197 -27.58 16.23 1.38
C GLU A 197 -27.24 16.09 2.86
N THR A 198 -28.23 16.36 3.70
CA THR A 198 -28.16 16.05 5.14
C THR A 198 -28.14 14.54 5.28
N ILE A 199 -27.03 13.99 5.78
CA ILE A 199 -26.99 12.58 6.17
C ILE A 199 -27.96 12.45 7.35
N SER A 200 -29.06 11.71 7.17
CA SER A 200 -29.95 11.36 8.27
C SER A 200 -29.18 10.42 9.19
N GLU A 201 -29.03 10.79 10.47
CA GLU A 201 -28.55 9.87 11.48
C GLU A 201 -29.50 8.67 11.54
N SER A 202 -28.94 7.46 11.47
CA SER A 202 -29.71 6.24 11.74
C SER A 202 -29.92 6.13 13.24
N ASP A 203 -31.16 6.03 13.66
CA ASP A 203 -31.53 5.71 15.05
C ASP A 203 -30.91 4.38 15.51
#